data_ba4e574440f40d63e645259de1bc8551
#
_entry.id   ba4e574440f40d63e645259de1bc8551
#
_cell.length_a   1.000
_cell.length_b   1.000
_cell.length_c   1.000
_cell.angle_alpha   90.00
_cell.angle_beta   90.00
_cell.angle_gamma   90.00
#
_symmetry.space_group_name_H-M   'P 1'
#
loop_
_entity.id
_entity.type
_entity.pdbx_description
1 polymer ?
#
loop_
_entity_poly.entity_id
_entity_poly.type
_entity_poly.pdbx_seq_one_letter_code
_entity_poly.pdbx_strand_id
1 'polypeptide(L)'
;ATTPTPKLKKPSPSAKAKARLEPVRDAERTQQALLTAAEAEFASKGLAGARVDVIAEQADANKRMLYYYFGSKDDLYLAVLERAYGAMREAERELNLTNLAPLDAIKTLVEFKFDYCQQHPRIIALLAGENMHEAKYLKRSRRLREMHTSLVDAISTVLVAGTQQGVMRPGIDPLHLYISISALSYFYFSNAATLSTAFGRQLTSPPELALRRQHAVDVILSYITAR
;
A
#
# COMPACT_ATOMS: atom_id res chain seq x y z
N ALA A 1 7.15 -53.31 -53.04
CA ALA A 1 6.25 -52.26 -52.47
C ALA A 1 6.80 -51.84 -51.10
N THR A 2 7.49 -50.72 -51.06
CA THR A 2 8.04 -50.11 -49.82
C THR A 2 7.08 -49.02 -49.32
N THR A 3 6.51 -49.25 -48.15
CA THR A 3 5.61 -48.32 -47.46
C THR A 3 6.40 -47.14 -46.83
N PRO A 4 6.05 -45.86 -47.01
CA PRO A 4 6.79 -44.75 -46.41
C PRO A 4 6.42 -44.57 -44.94
N THR A 5 7.40 -44.46 -44.08
CA THR A 5 7.31 -44.14 -42.66
C THR A 5 6.81 -42.72 -42.44
N PRO A 6 5.84 -42.45 -41.55
CA PRO A 6 5.35 -41.11 -41.30
C PRO A 6 6.38 -40.24 -40.54
N LYS A 7 6.75 -39.10 -41.14
CA LYS A 7 7.58 -38.08 -40.49
C LYS A 7 6.82 -37.41 -39.35
N LEU A 8 7.28 -37.62 -38.11
CA LEU A 8 6.82 -36.88 -36.95
C LEU A 8 7.09 -35.37 -37.15
N LYS A 9 6.05 -34.57 -37.17
CA LYS A 9 6.11 -33.09 -37.19
C LYS A 9 6.77 -32.60 -35.90
N LYS A 10 7.88 -31.90 -36.00
CA LYS A 10 8.48 -31.18 -34.88
C LYS A 10 7.49 -30.15 -34.36
N PRO A 11 7.25 -30.03 -33.02
CA PRO A 11 6.34 -29.06 -32.48
C PRO A 11 6.79 -27.65 -32.81
N SER A 12 5.83 -26.76 -33.12
CA SER A 12 6.07 -25.36 -33.48
C SER A 12 6.71 -24.57 -32.32
N PRO A 13 7.52 -23.52 -32.56
CA PRO A 13 8.13 -22.69 -31.52
C PRO A 13 7.13 -22.08 -30.53
N SER A 14 5.89 -21.83 -30.95
CA SER A 14 4.79 -21.26 -30.14
C SER A 14 4.29 -22.24 -29.07
N ALA A 15 4.28 -23.56 -29.34
CA ALA A 15 3.84 -24.57 -28.38
C ALA A 15 4.86 -24.74 -27.23
N LYS A 16 6.16 -24.64 -27.52
CA LYS A 16 7.24 -24.69 -26.52
C LYS A 16 7.26 -23.42 -25.64
N ALA A 17 6.96 -22.26 -26.19
CA ALA A 17 6.85 -21.00 -25.44
C ALA A 17 5.64 -21.01 -24.50
N LYS A 18 4.46 -21.48 -24.94
CA LYS A 18 3.27 -21.65 -24.08
C LYS A 18 3.50 -22.63 -22.94
N ALA A 19 4.08 -23.80 -23.20
CA ALA A 19 4.37 -24.82 -22.18
C ALA A 19 5.41 -24.36 -21.13
N ARG A 20 6.22 -23.34 -21.44
CA ARG A 20 7.20 -22.74 -20.51
C ARG A 20 6.64 -21.61 -19.70
N LEU A 21 5.56 -20.98 -20.16
CA LEU A 21 4.88 -19.85 -19.48
C LEU A 21 3.85 -20.31 -18.43
N GLU A 22 3.23 -21.49 -18.58
CA GLU A 22 2.24 -22.02 -17.64
C GLU A 22 2.81 -22.31 -16.23
N PRO A 23 3.95 -22.99 -16.05
CA PRO A 23 4.54 -23.23 -14.74
C PRO A 23 4.98 -21.93 -14.04
N VAL A 24 5.44 -20.91 -14.78
CA VAL A 24 5.84 -19.61 -14.23
C VAL A 24 4.60 -18.86 -13.73
N ARG A 25 3.52 -18.87 -14.50
CA ARG A 25 2.24 -18.25 -14.10
C ARG A 25 1.63 -18.90 -12.86
N ASP A 26 1.73 -20.21 -12.73
CA ASP A 26 1.24 -20.95 -11.57
C ASP A 26 2.08 -20.63 -10.32
N ALA A 27 3.40 -20.46 -10.47
CA ALA A 27 4.29 -20.06 -9.40
C ALA A 27 3.99 -18.64 -8.92
N GLU A 28 3.86 -17.69 -9.85
CA GLU A 28 3.48 -16.31 -9.53
C GLU A 28 2.10 -16.22 -8.85
N ARG A 29 1.10 -16.98 -9.35
CA ARG A 29 -0.22 -17.05 -8.75
C ARG A 29 -0.18 -17.57 -7.33
N THR A 30 0.57 -18.63 -7.08
CA THR A 30 0.75 -19.21 -5.74
C THR A 30 1.44 -18.23 -4.80
N GLN A 31 2.48 -17.53 -5.27
CA GLN A 31 3.18 -16.52 -4.48
C GLN A 31 2.24 -15.36 -4.10
N GLN A 32 1.41 -14.87 -5.02
CA GLN A 32 0.43 -13.82 -4.75
C GLN A 32 -0.68 -14.28 -3.80
N ALA A 33 -1.15 -15.53 -3.92
CA ALA A 33 -2.12 -16.10 -3.00
C ALA A 33 -1.56 -16.18 -1.57
N LEU A 34 -0.31 -16.63 -1.41
CA LEU A 34 0.40 -16.66 -0.13
C LEU A 34 0.56 -15.27 0.48
N LEU A 35 0.93 -14.26 -0.32
CA LEU A 35 1.03 -12.86 0.15
C LEU A 35 -0.32 -12.31 0.60
N THR A 36 -1.40 -12.65 -0.11
CA THR A 36 -2.75 -12.17 0.23
C THR A 36 -3.27 -12.82 1.52
N ALA A 37 -3.07 -14.12 1.68
CA ALA A 37 -3.40 -14.85 2.91
C ALA A 37 -2.55 -14.35 4.09
N ALA A 38 -1.24 -14.14 3.88
CA ALA A 38 -0.32 -13.62 4.88
C ALA A 38 -0.70 -12.21 5.35
N GLU A 39 -1.09 -11.34 4.43
CA GLU A 39 -1.57 -9.99 4.77
C GLU A 39 -2.79 -10.03 5.70
N ALA A 40 -3.76 -10.89 5.41
CA ALA A 40 -4.95 -11.05 6.25
C ALA A 40 -4.60 -11.60 7.64
N GLU A 41 -3.74 -12.61 7.70
CA GLU A 41 -3.35 -13.26 8.95
C GLU A 41 -2.49 -12.32 9.83
N PHE A 42 -1.50 -11.63 9.23
CA PHE A 42 -0.66 -10.67 9.95
C PHE A 42 -1.44 -9.43 10.42
N ALA A 43 -2.34 -8.91 9.61
CA ALA A 43 -3.18 -7.78 10.01
C ALA A 43 -4.13 -8.14 11.17
N SER A 44 -4.61 -9.39 11.22
CA SER A 44 -5.54 -9.85 12.26
C SER A 44 -4.86 -10.29 13.55
N LYS A 45 -3.70 -10.95 13.47
CA LYS A 45 -3.04 -11.62 14.60
C LYS A 45 -1.70 -11.00 15.00
N GLY A 46 -1.22 -10.02 14.25
CA GLY A 46 0.14 -9.52 14.35
C GLY A 46 1.18 -10.57 13.94
N LEU A 47 2.44 -10.15 13.84
CA LEU A 47 3.51 -11.07 13.46
C LEU A 47 3.66 -12.24 14.44
N ALA A 48 3.62 -12.00 15.75
CA ALA A 48 3.82 -13.05 16.76
C ALA A 48 2.69 -14.09 16.71
N GLY A 49 1.44 -13.66 16.62
CA GLY A 49 0.25 -14.51 16.65
C GLY A 49 -0.08 -15.21 15.35
N ALA A 50 0.40 -14.72 14.22
CA ALA A 50 0.12 -15.30 12.90
C ALA A 50 0.72 -16.71 12.75
N ARG A 51 0.00 -17.59 12.05
CA ARG A 51 0.36 -19.01 11.88
C ARG A 51 0.61 -19.32 10.41
N VAL A 52 1.79 -19.84 10.10
CA VAL A 52 2.23 -20.20 8.74
C VAL A 52 1.38 -21.30 8.11
N ASP A 53 0.87 -22.24 8.94
CA ASP A 53 -0.04 -23.29 8.46
C ASP A 53 -1.38 -22.73 8.01
N VAL A 54 -1.95 -21.76 8.74
CA VAL A 54 -3.18 -21.06 8.36
C VAL A 54 -2.98 -20.26 7.06
N ILE A 55 -1.86 -19.57 6.93
CA ILE A 55 -1.52 -18.83 5.71
C ILE A 55 -1.44 -19.77 4.50
N ALA A 56 -0.75 -20.92 4.64
CA ALA A 56 -0.59 -21.88 3.56
C ALA A 56 -1.94 -22.50 3.15
N GLU A 57 -2.77 -22.88 4.14
CA GLU A 57 -4.11 -23.42 3.91
C GLU A 57 -5.01 -22.42 3.18
N GLN A 58 -5.06 -21.16 3.61
CA GLN A 58 -5.85 -20.10 2.96
C GLN A 58 -5.39 -19.78 1.54
N ALA A 59 -4.13 -20.03 1.23
CA ALA A 59 -3.55 -19.84 -0.09
C ALA A 59 -3.65 -21.06 -1.02
N ASP A 60 -4.31 -22.14 -0.59
CA ASP A 60 -4.34 -23.43 -1.29
C ASP A 60 -2.91 -23.92 -1.63
N ALA A 61 -1.99 -23.75 -0.69
CA ALA A 61 -0.58 -24.08 -0.81
C ALA A 61 -0.12 -24.90 0.43
N ASN A 62 1.05 -25.48 0.36
CA ASN A 62 1.65 -26.13 1.51
C ASN A 62 2.76 -25.27 2.13
N LYS A 63 3.09 -25.54 3.40
CA LYS A 63 4.16 -24.83 4.14
C LYS A 63 5.50 -24.85 3.42
N ARG A 64 5.82 -25.95 2.70
CA ARG A 64 7.10 -26.07 1.97
C ARG A 64 7.20 -25.03 0.86
N MET A 65 6.08 -24.79 0.15
CA MET A 65 6.04 -23.74 -0.89
C MET A 65 6.21 -22.35 -0.29
N LEU A 66 5.58 -22.07 0.87
CA LEU A 66 5.74 -20.79 1.56
C LEU A 66 7.21 -20.53 1.90
N TYR A 67 7.89 -21.52 2.53
CA TYR A 67 9.31 -21.37 2.86
C TYR A 67 10.22 -21.34 1.62
N TYR A 68 9.83 -22.03 0.56
CA TYR A 68 10.55 -21.97 -0.71
C TYR A 68 10.55 -20.57 -1.33
N TYR A 69 9.38 -19.87 -1.29
CA TYR A 69 9.26 -18.53 -1.89
C TYR A 69 9.81 -17.42 -1.00
N PHE A 70 9.65 -17.53 0.31
CA PHE A 70 9.91 -16.42 1.23
C PHE A 70 11.03 -16.69 2.24
N GLY A 71 11.48 -17.92 2.39
CA GLY A 71 12.54 -18.28 3.31
C GLY A 71 12.09 -18.41 4.76
N SER A 72 11.55 -17.36 5.35
CA SER A 72 11.09 -17.33 6.74
C SER A 72 9.75 -16.60 6.92
N LYS A 73 9.14 -16.74 8.10
CA LYS A 73 7.94 -15.98 8.47
C LYS A 73 8.24 -14.48 8.53
N ASP A 74 9.41 -14.10 8.98
CA ASP A 74 9.87 -12.71 9.06
C ASP A 74 10.06 -12.10 7.67
N ASP A 75 10.61 -12.87 6.73
CA ASP A 75 10.79 -12.42 5.35
C ASP A 75 9.46 -12.37 4.59
N LEU A 76 8.53 -13.28 4.88
CA LEU A 76 7.15 -13.19 4.38
C LEU A 76 6.46 -11.92 4.91
N TYR A 77 6.64 -11.59 6.19
CA TYR A 77 6.09 -10.37 6.78
C TYR A 77 6.67 -9.13 6.10
N LEU A 78 7.98 -9.09 5.88
CA LEU A 78 8.62 -8.01 5.13
C LEU A 78 8.07 -7.88 3.71
N ALA A 79 7.88 -9.01 3.00
CA ALA A 79 7.31 -9.01 1.66
C ALA A 79 5.85 -8.48 1.64
N VAL A 80 5.05 -8.79 2.67
CA VAL A 80 3.71 -8.23 2.86
C VAL A 80 3.77 -6.72 3.06
N LEU A 81 4.67 -6.23 3.92
CA LEU A 81 4.86 -4.78 4.12
C LEU A 81 5.28 -4.09 2.82
N GLU A 82 6.26 -4.64 2.10
CA GLU A 82 6.72 -4.10 0.81
C GLU A 82 5.61 -4.05 -0.24
N ARG A 83 4.75 -5.08 -0.30
CA ARG A 83 3.60 -5.10 -1.20
C ARG A 83 2.57 -4.04 -0.82
N ALA A 84 2.20 -3.95 0.46
CA ALA A 84 1.20 -3.01 0.94
C ALA A 84 1.63 -1.55 0.75
N TYR A 85 2.87 -1.22 1.12
CA TYR A 85 3.44 0.10 0.87
C TYR A 85 3.60 0.40 -0.63
N GLY A 86 4.05 -0.60 -1.41
CA GLY A 86 4.20 -0.47 -2.85
C GLY A 86 2.90 -0.11 -3.55
N ALA A 87 1.82 -0.80 -3.21
CA ALA A 87 0.49 -0.53 -3.74
C ALA A 87 0.01 0.89 -3.39
N MET A 88 0.22 1.34 -2.14
CA MET A 88 -0.13 2.69 -1.73
C MET A 88 0.67 3.76 -2.48
N ARG A 89 1.99 3.56 -2.63
CA ARG A 89 2.85 4.51 -3.37
C ARG A 89 2.52 4.56 -4.86
N GLU A 90 2.17 3.42 -5.46
CA GLU A 90 1.70 3.40 -6.84
C GLU A 90 0.42 4.19 -7.02
N ALA A 91 -0.59 3.94 -6.18
CA ALA A 91 -1.84 4.68 -6.22
C ALA A 91 -1.64 6.20 -5.97
N GLU A 92 -0.69 6.61 -5.12
CA GLU A 92 -0.33 8.01 -4.95
C GLU A 92 0.34 8.62 -6.19
N ARG A 93 1.15 7.86 -6.92
CA ARG A 93 1.75 8.33 -8.19
C ARG A 93 0.69 8.56 -9.27
N GLU A 94 -0.33 7.69 -9.33
CA GLU A 94 -1.43 7.82 -10.29
C GLU A 94 -2.24 9.11 -10.11
N LEU A 95 -2.18 9.76 -8.95
CA LEU A 95 -2.80 11.07 -8.73
C LEU A 95 -2.21 12.17 -9.62
N ASN A 96 -0.99 12.00 -10.12
CA ASN A 96 -0.32 12.97 -11.00
C ASN A 96 -0.35 14.42 -10.45
N LEU A 97 -0.04 14.57 -9.16
CA LEU A 97 -0.19 15.81 -8.39
C LEU A 97 0.42 17.05 -9.09
N THR A 98 1.55 16.88 -9.77
CA THR A 98 2.26 17.97 -10.44
C THR A 98 1.54 18.49 -11.68
N ASN A 99 0.52 17.80 -12.16
CA ASN A 99 -0.30 18.21 -13.31
C ASN A 99 -1.59 18.94 -12.89
N LEU A 100 -1.85 19.06 -11.59
CA LEU A 100 -3.01 19.75 -11.05
C LEU A 100 -2.68 21.17 -10.62
N ALA A 101 -3.70 22.03 -10.49
CA ALA A 101 -3.52 23.32 -9.82
C ALA A 101 -3.04 23.09 -8.37
N PRO A 102 -2.12 23.90 -7.82
CA PRO A 102 -1.45 23.59 -6.57
C PRO A 102 -2.38 23.28 -5.39
N LEU A 103 -3.43 24.06 -5.16
CA LEU A 103 -4.39 23.80 -4.08
C LEU A 103 -5.19 22.52 -4.32
N ASP A 104 -5.60 22.26 -5.57
CA ASP A 104 -6.31 21.05 -5.95
C ASP A 104 -5.43 19.79 -5.79
N ALA A 105 -4.13 19.89 -6.08
CA ALA A 105 -3.18 18.80 -5.88
C ALA A 105 -3.11 18.38 -4.41
N ILE A 106 -2.97 19.35 -3.49
CA ILE A 106 -2.93 19.02 -2.05
C ILE A 106 -4.29 18.53 -1.56
N LYS A 107 -5.40 19.13 -2.00
CA LYS A 107 -6.74 18.65 -1.71
C LYS A 107 -6.91 17.18 -2.14
N THR A 108 -6.57 16.87 -3.39
CA THR A 108 -6.63 15.50 -3.95
C THR A 108 -5.80 14.52 -3.12
N LEU A 109 -4.60 14.91 -2.69
CA LEU A 109 -3.76 14.06 -1.85
C LEU A 109 -4.39 13.81 -0.47
N VAL A 110 -4.97 14.81 0.18
CA VAL A 110 -5.64 14.66 1.48
C VAL A 110 -6.83 13.72 1.36
N GLU A 111 -7.68 13.94 0.36
CA GLU A 111 -8.84 13.11 0.07
C GLU A 111 -8.44 11.66 -0.20
N PHE A 112 -7.45 11.46 -1.06
CA PHE A 112 -6.90 10.15 -1.36
C PHE A 112 -6.39 9.43 -0.11
N LYS A 113 -5.60 10.10 0.72
CA LYS A 113 -5.05 9.49 1.96
C LYS A 113 -6.15 9.04 2.91
N PHE A 114 -7.20 9.82 3.04
CA PHE A 114 -8.36 9.46 3.85
C PHE A 114 -9.10 8.25 3.28
N ASP A 115 -9.43 8.30 1.99
CA ASP A 115 -10.18 7.25 1.29
C ASP A 115 -9.37 5.94 1.26
N TYR A 116 -8.06 6.02 1.05
CA TYR A 116 -7.16 4.86 1.06
C TYR A 116 -7.13 4.17 2.43
N CYS A 117 -7.02 4.94 3.53
CA CYS A 117 -7.09 4.39 4.89
C CYS A 117 -8.43 3.70 5.17
N GLN A 118 -9.53 4.28 4.71
CA GLN A 118 -10.88 3.71 4.85
C GLN A 118 -11.02 2.38 4.08
N GLN A 119 -10.51 2.33 2.86
CA GLN A 119 -10.65 1.17 1.97
C GLN A 119 -9.67 0.03 2.30
N HIS A 120 -8.55 0.33 2.96
CA HIS A 120 -7.47 -0.60 3.25
C HIS A 120 -7.17 -0.74 4.76
N PRO A 121 -8.12 -1.20 5.60
CA PRO A 121 -7.94 -1.26 7.06
C PRO A 121 -6.79 -2.20 7.48
N ARG A 122 -6.43 -3.18 6.64
CA ARG A 122 -5.30 -4.08 6.92
C ARG A 122 -3.97 -3.35 6.97
N ILE A 123 -3.77 -2.33 6.12
CA ILE A 123 -2.53 -1.56 6.15
C ILE A 123 -2.39 -0.77 7.47
N ILE A 124 -3.52 -0.28 8.03
CA ILE A 124 -3.52 0.40 9.33
C ILE A 124 -3.01 -0.56 10.43
N ALA A 125 -3.51 -1.80 10.45
CA ALA A 125 -3.10 -2.81 11.42
C ALA A 125 -1.61 -3.20 11.26
N LEU A 126 -1.15 -3.40 10.02
CA LEU A 126 0.26 -3.70 9.72
C LEU A 126 1.19 -2.58 10.17
N LEU A 127 0.83 -1.31 9.89
CA LEU A 127 1.59 -0.14 10.32
C LEU A 127 1.65 -0.02 11.85
N ALA A 128 0.52 -0.24 12.53
CA ALA A 128 0.48 -0.23 13.99
C ALA A 128 1.41 -1.30 14.56
N GLY A 129 1.39 -2.52 14.02
CA GLY A 129 2.28 -3.60 14.40
C GLY A 129 3.76 -3.27 14.19
N GLU A 130 4.10 -2.68 13.05
CA GLU A 130 5.47 -2.31 12.73
C GLU A 130 5.98 -1.16 13.64
N ASN A 131 5.12 -0.19 13.96
CA ASN A 131 5.46 0.88 14.91
C ASN A 131 5.70 0.34 16.32
N MET A 132 4.93 -0.65 16.79
CA MET A 132 5.17 -1.32 18.07
C MET A 132 6.53 -2.05 18.12
N HIS A 133 7.06 -2.45 16.97
CA HIS A 133 8.37 -3.10 16.82
C HIS A 133 9.46 -2.14 16.33
N GLU A 134 9.28 -0.83 16.50
CA GLU A 134 10.27 0.22 16.16
C GLU A 134 10.75 0.16 14.71
N ALA A 135 9.87 -0.18 13.79
CA ALA A 135 10.16 -0.35 12.37
C ALA A 135 11.27 -1.39 12.07
N LYS A 136 11.36 -2.44 12.89
CA LYS A 136 12.39 -3.49 12.80
C LYS A 136 12.51 -4.09 11.41
N TYR A 137 11.37 -4.37 10.78
CA TYR A 137 11.33 -5.00 9.46
C TYR A 137 11.47 -3.98 8.32
N LEU A 138 10.83 -2.82 8.44
CA LEU A 138 10.98 -1.73 7.46
C LEU A 138 12.43 -1.24 7.32
N LYS A 139 13.19 -1.21 8.42
CA LYS A 139 14.62 -0.87 8.39
C LYS A 139 15.46 -1.78 7.48
N ARG A 140 15.01 -3.01 7.23
CA ARG A 140 15.67 -3.98 6.34
C ARG A 140 15.41 -3.70 4.85
N SER A 141 14.36 -2.95 4.52
CA SER A 141 13.96 -2.69 3.13
C SER A 141 14.58 -1.39 2.60
N ARG A 142 15.52 -1.51 1.67
CA ARG A 142 16.02 -0.36 0.88
C ARG A 142 14.92 0.18 -0.05
N ARG A 143 14.13 -0.73 -0.64
CA ARG A 143 13.05 -0.40 -1.57
C ARG A 143 12.05 0.56 -0.94
N LEU A 144 11.62 0.32 0.30
CA LEU A 144 10.64 1.17 0.98
C LEU A 144 11.18 2.59 1.23
N ARG A 145 12.48 2.74 1.55
CA ARG A 145 13.09 4.07 1.71
C ARG A 145 13.06 4.87 0.42
N GLU A 146 13.43 4.25 -0.69
CA GLU A 146 13.45 4.89 -2.02
C GLU A 146 12.04 5.34 -2.47
N MET A 147 11.01 4.57 -2.16
CA MET A 147 9.62 4.87 -2.53
C MET A 147 9.03 6.08 -1.79
N HIS A 148 9.50 6.42 -0.59
CA HIS A 148 8.99 7.57 0.18
C HIS A 148 9.52 8.90 -0.35
N THR A 149 10.71 8.94 -0.88
CA THR A 149 11.36 10.17 -1.36
C THR A 149 10.58 10.81 -2.51
N SER A 150 10.11 10.02 -3.47
CA SER A 150 9.43 10.53 -4.66
C SER A 150 8.13 11.29 -4.39
N LEU A 151 7.37 10.90 -3.35
CA LEU A 151 6.14 11.61 -2.99
C LEU A 151 6.43 12.96 -2.33
N VAL A 152 7.43 13.01 -1.44
CA VAL A 152 7.85 14.27 -0.80
C VAL A 152 8.38 15.25 -1.85
N ASP A 153 9.09 14.77 -2.87
CA ASP A 153 9.57 15.57 -4.00
C ASP A 153 8.40 16.14 -4.83
N ALA A 154 7.36 15.33 -5.08
CA ALA A 154 6.14 15.79 -5.77
C ALA A 154 5.42 16.88 -4.97
N ILE A 155 5.27 16.72 -3.65
CA ILE A 155 4.69 17.73 -2.77
C ILE A 155 5.55 19.01 -2.80
N SER A 156 6.87 18.89 -2.75
CA SER A 156 7.78 20.03 -2.85
C SER A 156 7.57 20.82 -4.14
N THR A 157 7.45 20.13 -5.28
CA THR A 157 7.17 20.75 -6.58
C THR A 157 5.86 21.52 -6.57
N VAL A 158 4.79 20.93 -6.01
CA VAL A 158 3.47 21.57 -5.88
C VAL A 158 3.55 22.80 -4.98
N LEU A 159 4.24 22.74 -3.84
CA LEU A 159 4.41 23.87 -2.92
C LEU A 159 5.19 25.04 -3.56
N VAL A 160 6.23 24.75 -4.31
CA VAL A 160 6.99 25.77 -5.06
C VAL A 160 6.09 26.47 -6.09
N ALA A 161 5.36 25.70 -6.88
CA ALA A 161 4.43 26.25 -7.87
C ALA A 161 3.32 27.10 -7.23
N GLY A 162 2.74 26.63 -6.11
CA GLY A 162 1.69 27.36 -5.39
C GLY A 162 2.19 28.66 -4.76
N THR A 163 3.43 28.68 -4.27
CA THR A 163 4.06 29.89 -3.72
C THR A 163 4.37 30.89 -4.84
N GLN A 164 4.87 30.44 -5.98
CA GLN A 164 5.12 31.30 -7.14
C GLN A 164 3.84 31.94 -7.71
N GLN A 165 2.72 31.21 -7.66
CA GLN A 165 1.40 31.70 -8.06
C GLN A 165 0.73 32.58 -6.99
N GLY A 166 1.32 32.71 -5.80
CA GLY A 166 0.74 33.50 -4.70
C GLY A 166 -0.49 32.85 -4.04
N VAL A 167 -0.81 31.58 -4.34
CA VAL A 167 -1.96 30.87 -3.76
C VAL A 167 -1.59 30.07 -2.52
N MET A 168 -0.30 29.79 -2.31
CA MET A 168 0.22 29.13 -1.11
C MET A 168 1.23 30.00 -0.38
N ARG A 169 1.23 29.92 0.96
CA ARG A 169 2.20 30.64 1.78
C ARG A 169 3.62 30.03 1.60
N PRO A 170 4.68 30.83 1.67
CA PRO A 170 6.04 30.32 1.60
C PRO A 170 6.46 29.59 2.89
N GLY A 171 7.56 28.83 2.80
CA GLY A 171 8.23 28.23 3.98
C GLY A 171 7.55 26.98 4.53
N ILE A 172 6.68 26.33 3.78
CA ILE A 172 6.08 25.04 4.16
C ILE A 172 7.09 23.92 3.85
N ASP A 173 7.46 23.16 4.90
CA ASP A 173 8.26 21.96 4.73
C ASP A 173 7.41 20.81 4.16
N PRO A 174 7.80 20.22 3.01
CA PRO A 174 7.01 19.19 2.33
C PRO A 174 6.90 17.88 3.13
N LEU A 175 7.93 17.52 3.90
CA LEU A 175 7.90 16.33 4.75
C LEU A 175 6.92 16.52 5.92
N HIS A 176 6.99 17.65 6.61
CA HIS A 176 6.05 17.95 7.70
C HIS A 176 4.61 18.08 7.22
N LEU A 177 4.38 18.62 6.02
CA LEU A 177 3.05 18.64 5.40
C LEU A 177 2.56 17.22 5.12
N TYR A 178 3.41 16.36 4.53
CA TYR A 178 3.07 14.95 4.30
C TYR A 178 2.72 14.21 5.59
N ILE A 179 3.51 14.41 6.66
CA ILE A 179 3.24 13.81 7.99
C ILE A 179 1.89 14.29 8.52
N SER A 180 1.57 15.58 8.41
CA SER A 180 0.29 16.15 8.86
C SER A 180 -0.90 15.56 8.10
N ILE A 181 -0.81 15.47 6.77
CA ILE A 181 -1.85 14.85 5.92
C ILE A 181 -2.06 13.40 6.32
N SER A 182 -0.96 12.65 6.49
CA SER A 182 -1.02 11.23 6.87
C SER A 182 -1.59 11.05 8.28
N ALA A 183 -1.21 11.90 9.24
CA ALA A 183 -1.68 11.84 10.61
C ALA A 183 -3.19 12.08 10.73
N LEU A 184 -3.75 13.04 9.99
CA LEU A 184 -5.19 13.35 10.01
C LEU A 184 -6.06 12.16 9.58
N SER A 185 -5.54 11.31 8.70
CA SER A 185 -6.20 10.10 8.23
C SER A 185 -5.86 8.90 9.10
N TYR A 186 -4.57 8.58 9.24
CA TYR A 186 -4.11 7.38 9.95
C TYR A 186 -4.56 7.34 11.41
N PHE A 187 -4.39 8.44 12.17
CA PHE A 187 -4.78 8.50 13.57
C PHE A 187 -6.28 8.22 13.74
N TYR A 188 -7.10 8.79 12.86
CA TYR A 188 -8.55 8.58 12.93
C TYR A 188 -8.93 7.12 12.81
N PHE A 189 -8.42 6.42 11.79
CA PHE A 189 -8.75 5.01 11.54
C PHE A 189 -8.07 4.06 12.52
N SER A 190 -6.82 4.32 12.91
CA SER A 190 -6.10 3.47 13.87
C SER A 190 -6.68 3.53 15.27
N ASN A 191 -7.36 4.62 15.63
CA ASN A 191 -7.96 4.82 16.94
C ASN A 191 -9.50 4.85 16.91
N ALA A 192 -10.14 4.54 15.77
CA ALA A 192 -11.58 4.67 15.61
C ALA A 192 -12.40 3.95 16.69
N ALA A 193 -12.00 2.74 17.09
CA ALA A 193 -12.70 1.97 18.12
C ALA A 193 -12.65 2.64 19.51
N THR A 194 -11.45 3.06 19.93
CA THR A 194 -11.25 3.71 21.24
C THR A 194 -11.88 5.08 21.29
N LEU A 195 -11.74 5.88 20.22
CA LEU A 195 -12.37 7.21 20.13
C LEU A 195 -13.89 7.10 20.07
N SER A 196 -14.45 6.14 19.32
CA SER A 196 -15.90 5.91 19.27
C SER A 196 -16.45 5.59 20.65
N THR A 197 -15.75 4.76 21.43
CA THR A 197 -16.13 4.41 22.81
C THR A 197 -16.00 5.61 23.73
N ALA A 198 -14.88 6.33 23.68
CA ALA A 198 -14.60 7.44 24.58
C ALA A 198 -15.58 8.62 24.40
N PHE A 199 -15.99 8.89 23.16
CA PHE A 199 -16.88 10.02 22.82
C PHE A 199 -18.35 9.63 22.62
N GLY A 200 -18.70 8.34 22.72
CA GLY A 200 -20.07 7.86 22.52
C GLY A 200 -20.60 8.09 21.11
N ARG A 201 -19.71 8.11 20.09
CA ARG A 201 -20.07 8.37 18.68
C ARG A 201 -19.56 7.25 17.79
N GLN A 202 -20.36 6.86 16.79
CA GLN A 202 -19.93 5.87 15.78
C GLN A 202 -19.09 6.53 14.68
N LEU A 203 -17.82 6.81 14.97
CA LEU A 203 -16.92 7.55 14.08
C LEU A 203 -16.69 6.89 12.70
N THR A 204 -16.98 5.60 12.55
CA THR A 204 -16.92 4.90 11.26
C THR A 204 -18.25 4.87 10.50
N SER A 205 -19.30 5.56 10.99
CA SER A 205 -20.55 5.72 10.24
C SER A 205 -20.36 6.63 9.02
N PRO A 206 -21.13 6.42 7.92
CA PRO A 206 -20.95 7.22 6.70
C PRO A 206 -21.02 8.74 6.92
N PRO A 207 -21.92 9.30 7.75
CA PRO A 207 -21.93 10.75 8.01
C PRO A 207 -20.67 11.26 8.70
N GLU A 208 -20.13 10.51 9.68
CA GLU A 208 -18.92 10.87 10.41
C GLU A 208 -17.68 10.79 9.53
N LEU A 209 -17.62 9.79 8.66
CA LEU A 209 -16.54 9.66 7.69
C LEU A 209 -16.53 10.83 6.69
N ALA A 210 -17.69 11.21 6.16
CA ALA A 210 -17.81 12.35 5.27
C ALA A 210 -17.40 13.66 5.94
N LEU A 211 -17.88 13.89 7.19
CA LEU A 211 -17.52 15.06 8.00
C LEU A 211 -16.01 15.10 8.27
N ARG A 212 -15.41 13.98 8.68
CA ARG A 212 -13.98 13.91 8.99
C ARG A 212 -13.12 14.11 7.76
N ARG A 213 -13.51 13.54 6.62
CA ARG A 213 -12.82 13.72 5.34
C ARG A 213 -12.76 15.19 4.95
N GLN A 214 -13.90 15.89 4.99
CA GLN A 214 -13.96 17.32 4.70
C GLN A 214 -13.14 18.13 5.71
N HIS A 215 -13.25 17.84 7.01
CA HIS A 215 -12.47 18.50 8.04
C HIS A 215 -10.95 18.35 7.81
N ALA A 216 -10.47 17.17 7.39
CA ALA A 216 -9.05 16.98 7.08
C ALA A 216 -8.59 17.88 5.92
N VAL A 217 -9.43 18.02 4.87
CA VAL A 217 -9.18 18.93 3.75
C VAL A 217 -9.12 20.37 4.24
N ASP A 218 -10.11 20.82 5.01
CA ASP A 218 -10.21 22.20 5.50
C ASP A 218 -9.01 22.58 6.37
N VAL A 219 -8.57 21.68 7.27
CA VAL A 219 -7.39 21.90 8.13
C VAL A 219 -6.14 22.12 7.29
N ILE A 220 -5.90 21.24 6.32
CA ILE A 220 -4.68 21.32 5.48
C ILE A 220 -4.75 22.56 4.58
N LEU A 221 -5.85 22.79 3.89
CA LEU A 221 -5.97 23.95 2.99
C LEU A 221 -5.87 25.27 3.76
N SER A 222 -6.49 25.37 4.93
CA SER A 222 -6.37 26.57 5.78
C SER A 222 -4.93 26.82 6.24
N TYR A 223 -4.15 25.77 6.43
CA TYR A 223 -2.74 25.88 6.80
C TYR A 223 -1.86 26.35 5.66
N ILE A 224 -2.09 25.88 4.42
CA ILE A 224 -1.18 26.12 3.29
C ILE A 224 -1.55 27.36 2.47
N THR A 225 -2.79 27.82 2.49
CA THR A 225 -3.25 28.96 1.67
C THR A 225 -2.57 30.27 2.09
N ALA A 226 -2.19 31.09 1.11
CA ALA A 226 -1.70 32.44 1.34
C ALA A 226 -2.79 33.29 2.01
N ARG A 227 -2.40 34.13 2.96
CA ARG A 227 -3.31 35.09 3.63
C ARG A 227 -3.22 36.44 2.99
#